data_1f9507d961d4af1524f9ac3675103c38
#
_entry.id   1f9507d961d4af1524f9ac3675103c38
#
_cell.length_a   1.000
_cell.length_b   1.000
_cell.length_c   1.000
_cell.angle_alpha   90.00
_cell.angle_beta   90.00
_cell.angle_gamma   90.00
#
_symmetry.space_group_name_H-M   'P 1'
#
loop_
_entity.id
_entity.type
_entity.pdbx_description
1 polymer ?
#
loop_
_entity_poly.entity_id
_entity_poly.type
_entity_poly.pdbx_seq_one_letter_code
_entity_poly.pdbx_strand_id
1 'polypeptide(L)'
;VHDTSLHGENPPDPRQLLEWAREVGVYRVVQVGCDVASSRWAVDAANLYPTVIATVALHPNVAPRLAEKGELASALSQISELAQSPRVRGIGETGLDYFRTKESGRPAQHESFRFHIDLAKQLDKTLVIHDRDSHDDVISVLLDQGAPDRVIFHCFSGDADMARICAEHGWYMSFAGVITFKNSVALREALM
;
A
#
# COMPACT_ATOMS: atom_id res chain seq x y z
N VAL A 1 -8.44 0.71 3.53
CA VAL A 1 -8.85 -0.02 4.73
C VAL A 1 -8.09 -1.33 4.75
N HIS A 2 -7.38 -1.60 5.82
CA HIS A 2 -6.76 -2.89 6.05
C HIS A 2 -7.80 -3.90 6.52
N ASP A 3 -7.45 -5.17 6.50
CA ASP A 3 -8.35 -6.25 6.84
C ASP A 3 -9.09 -5.99 8.17
N THR A 4 -10.40 -5.90 8.10
CA THR A 4 -11.29 -5.71 9.25
C THR A 4 -11.77 -7.04 9.83
N SER A 5 -11.49 -8.16 9.15
CA SER A 5 -11.97 -9.49 9.56
C SER A 5 -11.20 -10.07 10.75
N LEU A 6 -10.02 -9.51 11.10
CA LEU A 6 -9.08 -10.11 12.02
C LEU A 6 -9.06 -9.49 13.43
N HIS A 7 -9.89 -8.51 13.74
CA HIS A 7 -9.85 -7.82 15.02
C HIS A 7 -11.12 -8.01 15.85
N GLY A 8 -11.03 -8.86 16.87
CA GLY A 8 -12.05 -9.06 17.89
C GLY A 8 -12.73 -10.45 17.83
N GLU A 9 -13.36 -10.82 18.94
CA GLU A 9 -14.08 -12.11 19.07
C GLU A 9 -15.33 -12.18 18.17
N ASN A 10 -15.87 -11.03 17.72
CA ASN A 10 -17.00 -10.93 16.79
C ASN A 10 -16.80 -9.70 15.89
N PRO A 11 -15.99 -9.79 14.82
CA PRO A 11 -15.85 -8.68 13.89
C PRO A 11 -17.20 -8.39 13.22
N PRO A 12 -17.56 -7.10 13.01
CA PRO A 12 -18.80 -6.76 12.32
C PRO A 12 -18.77 -7.28 10.89
N ASP A 13 -19.94 -7.67 10.37
CA ASP A 13 -20.10 -8.05 8.97
C ASP A 13 -19.60 -6.89 8.07
N PRO A 14 -18.75 -7.15 7.08
CA PRO A 14 -18.30 -6.14 6.12
C PRO A 14 -19.45 -5.34 5.49
N ARG A 15 -20.59 -5.95 5.26
CA ARG A 15 -21.79 -5.26 4.77
C ARG A 15 -22.25 -4.17 5.73
N GLN A 16 -22.31 -4.47 7.03
CA GLN A 16 -22.68 -3.52 8.05
C GLN A 16 -21.69 -2.36 8.15
N LEU A 17 -20.40 -2.64 8.01
CA LEU A 17 -19.36 -1.59 7.97
C LEU A 17 -19.53 -0.66 6.76
N LEU A 18 -19.87 -1.20 5.59
CA LEU A 18 -20.11 -0.42 4.38
C LEU A 18 -21.39 0.43 4.49
N GLU A 19 -22.43 -0.08 5.17
CA GLU A 19 -23.64 0.69 5.47
C GLU A 19 -23.34 1.87 6.40
N TRP A 20 -22.63 1.65 7.51
CA TRP A 20 -22.21 2.73 8.41
C TRP A 20 -21.31 3.75 7.73
N ALA A 21 -20.38 3.30 6.89
CA ALA A 21 -19.55 4.20 6.11
C ALA A 21 -20.39 5.10 5.18
N ARG A 22 -21.42 4.52 4.55
CA ARG A 22 -22.33 5.25 3.67
C ARG A 22 -23.15 6.31 4.41
N GLU A 23 -23.59 6.03 5.64
CA GLU A 23 -24.35 6.98 6.47
C GLU A 23 -23.56 8.26 6.77
N VAL A 24 -22.22 8.18 6.80
CA VAL A 24 -21.33 9.33 6.99
C VAL A 24 -20.71 9.84 5.68
N GLY A 25 -21.28 9.45 4.52
CA GLY A 25 -20.88 9.97 3.22
C GLY A 25 -19.72 9.25 2.54
N VAL A 26 -19.26 8.08 3.06
CA VAL A 26 -18.22 7.25 2.42
C VAL A 26 -18.88 6.22 1.51
N TYR A 27 -18.84 6.47 0.20
CA TYR A 27 -19.52 5.64 -0.79
C TYR A 27 -18.63 4.63 -1.50
N ARG A 28 -17.31 4.74 -1.35
CA ARG A 28 -16.32 3.84 -1.96
C ARG A 28 -15.20 3.53 -0.98
N VAL A 29 -14.75 2.29 -1.00
CA VAL A 29 -13.70 1.80 -0.10
C VAL A 29 -12.64 1.10 -0.91
N VAL A 30 -11.38 1.34 -0.58
CA VAL A 30 -10.24 0.57 -1.06
C VAL A 30 -9.84 -0.41 0.03
N GLN A 31 -10.00 -1.71 -0.23
CA GLN A 31 -9.52 -2.77 0.63
C GLN A 31 -8.09 -3.09 0.27
N VAL A 32 -7.20 -3.00 1.24
CA VAL A 32 -5.75 -3.11 1.05
C VAL A 32 -5.26 -4.46 1.56
N GLY A 33 -4.70 -5.28 0.64
CA GLY A 33 -3.97 -6.50 0.98
C GLY A 33 -2.52 -6.19 1.33
N CYS A 34 -2.01 -6.82 2.39
CA CYS A 34 -0.64 -6.64 2.88
C CYS A 34 0.23 -7.91 2.80
N ASP A 35 -0.40 -9.04 2.54
CA ASP A 35 0.19 -10.35 2.29
C ASP A 35 -0.72 -11.16 1.34
N VAL A 36 -0.35 -12.40 1.02
CA VAL A 36 -1.13 -13.24 0.10
C VAL A 36 -2.54 -13.51 0.62
N ALA A 37 -2.70 -13.78 1.92
CA ALA A 37 -3.99 -14.12 2.51
C ALA A 37 -4.94 -12.91 2.52
N SER A 38 -4.49 -11.77 3.01
CA SER A 38 -5.26 -10.53 3.03
C SER A 38 -5.50 -9.96 1.63
N SER A 39 -4.58 -10.17 0.67
CA SER A 39 -4.78 -9.81 -0.73
C SER A 39 -5.87 -10.65 -1.38
N ARG A 40 -5.93 -11.96 -1.11
CA ARG A 40 -7.00 -12.84 -1.57
C ARG A 40 -8.35 -12.39 -1.03
N TRP A 41 -8.42 -12.14 0.28
CA TRP A 41 -9.63 -11.62 0.91
C TRP A 41 -10.06 -10.26 0.32
N ALA A 42 -9.11 -9.35 0.03
CA ALA A 42 -9.41 -8.06 -0.59
C ALA A 42 -10.04 -8.23 -1.99
N VAL A 43 -9.55 -9.18 -2.78
CA VAL A 43 -10.14 -9.53 -4.08
C VAL A 43 -11.55 -10.09 -3.91
N ASP A 44 -11.77 -11.00 -2.98
CA ASP A 44 -13.07 -11.60 -2.71
C ASP A 44 -14.08 -10.54 -2.25
N ALA A 45 -13.69 -9.66 -1.33
CA ALA A 45 -14.52 -8.55 -0.88
C ALA A 45 -14.88 -7.59 -2.02
N ALA A 46 -13.92 -7.25 -2.89
CA ALA A 46 -14.17 -6.38 -4.03
C ALA A 46 -15.09 -7.03 -5.09
N ASN A 47 -15.07 -8.34 -5.24
CA ASN A 47 -15.99 -9.07 -6.10
C ASN A 47 -17.42 -9.13 -5.51
N LEU A 48 -17.53 -9.24 -4.18
CA LEU A 48 -18.80 -9.34 -3.47
C LEU A 48 -19.51 -7.97 -3.32
N TYR A 49 -18.73 -6.90 -3.07
CA TYR A 49 -19.27 -5.58 -2.79
C TYR A 49 -18.91 -4.58 -3.89
N PRO A 50 -19.88 -4.10 -4.70
CA PRO A 50 -19.61 -3.18 -5.82
C PRO A 50 -18.93 -1.86 -5.43
N THR A 51 -19.12 -1.40 -4.18
CA THR A 51 -18.53 -0.19 -3.63
C THR A 51 -17.08 -0.37 -3.16
N VAL A 52 -16.57 -1.62 -3.14
CA VAL A 52 -15.21 -1.95 -2.74
C VAL A 52 -14.36 -2.21 -3.99
N ILE A 53 -13.16 -1.68 -3.99
CA ILE A 53 -12.07 -2.08 -4.90
C ILE A 53 -10.91 -2.61 -4.08
N ALA A 54 -10.04 -3.40 -4.69
CA ALA A 54 -8.90 -3.99 -4.00
C ALA A 54 -7.56 -3.40 -4.45
N THR A 55 -6.59 -3.41 -3.53
CA THR A 55 -5.17 -3.38 -3.84
C THR A 55 -4.52 -4.64 -3.27
N VAL A 56 -3.48 -5.15 -3.92
CA VAL A 56 -2.81 -6.40 -3.56
C VAL A 56 -1.29 -6.22 -3.61
N ALA A 57 -0.59 -6.67 -2.59
CA ALA A 57 0.88 -6.67 -2.53
C ALA A 57 1.41 -7.46 -1.34
N LEU A 58 2.73 -7.52 -1.23
CA LEU A 58 3.44 -7.84 0.01
C LEU A 58 3.91 -6.54 0.65
N HIS A 59 3.40 -6.24 1.84
CA HIS A 59 3.86 -5.11 2.65
C HIS A 59 5.35 -5.26 2.99
N PRO A 60 6.15 -4.19 3.05
CA PRO A 60 7.60 -4.28 3.30
C PRO A 60 7.97 -5.07 4.55
N ASN A 61 7.14 -5.08 5.59
CA ASN A 61 7.40 -5.87 6.81
C ASN A 61 7.12 -7.38 6.64
N VAL A 62 6.50 -7.80 5.56
CA VAL A 62 6.23 -9.21 5.24
C VAL A 62 7.36 -9.82 4.41
N ALA A 63 7.91 -9.07 3.46
CA ALA A 63 8.92 -9.55 2.52
C ALA A 63 10.17 -10.17 3.19
N PRO A 64 10.80 -9.58 4.25
CA PRO A 64 11.94 -10.18 4.91
C PRO A 64 11.63 -11.54 5.54
N ARG A 65 10.46 -11.67 6.17
CA ARG A 65 10.04 -12.93 6.81
C ARG A 65 9.80 -14.06 5.80
N LEU A 66 9.31 -13.71 4.62
CA LEU A 66 9.15 -14.67 3.53
C LEU A 66 10.49 -15.03 2.90
N ALA A 67 11.41 -14.07 2.76
CA ALA A 67 12.76 -14.34 2.26
C ALA A 67 13.55 -15.28 3.18
N GLU A 68 13.49 -15.08 4.50
CA GLU A 68 14.10 -15.96 5.50
C GLU A 68 13.61 -17.41 5.40
N LYS A 69 12.37 -17.62 4.95
CA LYS A 69 11.77 -18.94 4.73
C LYS A 69 11.98 -19.50 3.32
N GLY A 70 12.55 -18.72 2.40
CA GLY A 70 12.65 -19.08 0.99
C GLY A 70 11.31 -19.04 0.24
N GLU A 71 10.30 -18.31 0.77
CA GLU A 71 8.94 -18.26 0.26
C GLU A 71 8.64 -16.97 -0.55
N LEU A 72 9.56 -16.00 -0.58
CA LEU A 72 9.32 -14.69 -1.19
C LEU A 72 8.89 -14.80 -2.67
N ALA A 73 9.63 -15.53 -3.48
CA ALA A 73 9.35 -15.67 -4.91
C ALA A 73 7.96 -16.30 -5.17
N SER A 74 7.59 -17.33 -4.40
CA SER A 74 6.27 -17.97 -4.50
C SER A 74 5.15 -17.01 -4.10
N ALA A 75 5.35 -16.21 -3.05
CA ALA A 75 4.37 -15.22 -2.61
C ALA A 75 4.19 -14.09 -3.65
N LEU A 76 5.28 -13.59 -4.25
CA LEU A 76 5.23 -12.60 -5.33
C LEU A 76 4.46 -13.12 -6.55
N SER A 77 4.66 -14.40 -6.93
CA SER A 77 3.87 -15.03 -8.00
C SER A 77 2.38 -15.06 -7.69
N GLN A 78 2.00 -15.41 -6.46
CA GLN A 78 0.58 -15.42 -6.05
C GLN A 78 -0.02 -14.00 -6.05
N ILE A 79 0.73 -12.97 -5.65
CA ILE A 79 0.29 -11.56 -5.77
C ILE A 79 0.08 -11.20 -7.25
N SER A 80 0.98 -11.61 -8.14
CA SER A 80 0.84 -11.36 -9.58
C SER A 80 -0.43 -12.00 -10.17
N GLU A 81 -0.79 -13.21 -9.73
CA GLU A 81 -2.04 -13.87 -10.13
C GLU A 81 -3.27 -13.11 -9.62
N LEU A 82 -3.30 -12.74 -8.35
CA LEU A 82 -4.40 -11.96 -7.75
C LEU A 82 -4.57 -10.60 -8.42
N ALA A 83 -3.46 -9.98 -8.81
CA ALA A 83 -3.45 -8.68 -9.48
C ALA A 83 -4.15 -8.68 -10.85
N GLN A 84 -4.37 -9.84 -11.48
CA GLN A 84 -5.10 -9.94 -12.76
C GLN A 84 -6.60 -9.65 -12.61
N SER A 85 -7.16 -9.75 -11.42
CA SER A 85 -8.58 -9.46 -11.18
C SER A 85 -8.94 -8.03 -11.63
N PRO A 86 -10.04 -7.83 -12.37
CA PRO A 86 -10.49 -6.51 -12.80
C PRO A 86 -10.92 -5.63 -11.62
N ARG A 87 -11.21 -6.22 -10.46
CA ARG A 87 -11.56 -5.50 -9.24
C ARG A 87 -10.33 -5.02 -8.45
N VAL A 88 -9.13 -5.51 -8.77
CA VAL A 88 -7.87 -5.00 -8.28
C VAL A 88 -7.49 -3.75 -9.08
N ARG A 89 -7.49 -2.59 -8.45
CA ARG A 89 -7.23 -1.29 -9.08
C ARG A 89 -5.87 -0.71 -8.74
N GLY A 90 -5.14 -1.34 -7.82
CA GLY A 90 -3.79 -0.94 -7.46
C GLY A 90 -2.92 -2.10 -7.00
N ILE A 91 -1.62 -1.91 -7.14
CA ILE A 91 -0.57 -2.76 -6.59
C ILE A 91 -0.06 -2.06 -5.33
N GLY A 92 -0.31 -2.65 -4.20
CA GLY A 92 -0.03 -2.06 -2.89
C GLY A 92 -0.87 -2.73 -1.76
N GLU A 93 -0.46 -2.52 -0.53
CA GLU A 93 0.57 -1.60 -0.03
C GLU A 93 1.95 -2.25 -0.11
N THR A 94 2.90 -1.61 -0.78
CA THR A 94 4.28 -2.05 -0.98
C THR A 94 5.24 -0.87 -0.75
N GLY A 95 6.54 -1.11 -0.69
CA GLY A 95 7.52 -0.04 -0.47
C GLY A 95 8.60 -0.45 0.52
N LEU A 96 9.05 0.50 1.35
CA LEU A 96 10.13 0.30 2.32
C LEU A 96 9.71 0.75 3.73
N ASP A 97 10.19 0.05 4.75
CA ASP A 97 9.98 0.37 6.18
C ASP A 97 11.26 0.09 6.97
N TYR A 98 12.05 1.13 7.21
CA TYR A 98 13.30 1.02 7.95
C TYR A 98 13.11 1.22 9.46
N PHE A 99 11.93 1.65 9.88
CA PHE A 99 11.57 1.70 11.30
C PHE A 99 11.40 0.30 11.91
N ARG A 100 10.74 -0.60 11.18
CA ARG A 100 10.42 -1.94 11.68
C ARG A 100 11.38 -3.01 11.20
N THR A 101 12.10 -2.78 10.10
CA THR A 101 12.97 -3.77 9.47
C THR A 101 14.43 -3.42 9.70
N LYS A 102 15.18 -4.36 10.29
CA LYS A 102 16.61 -4.25 10.45
C LYS A 102 17.32 -4.25 9.09
N GLU A 103 18.55 -3.75 9.04
CA GLU A 103 19.35 -3.64 7.83
C GLU A 103 19.45 -4.96 7.03
N SER A 104 19.58 -6.09 7.72
CA SER A 104 19.63 -7.42 7.09
C SER A 104 18.38 -7.81 6.30
N GLY A 105 17.22 -7.22 6.60
CA GLY A 105 15.96 -7.48 5.89
C GLY A 105 15.67 -6.52 4.73
N ARG A 106 16.42 -5.41 4.62
CA ARG A 106 16.19 -4.39 3.58
C ARG A 106 16.34 -4.93 2.15
N PRO A 107 17.30 -5.80 1.81
CA PRO A 107 17.39 -6.36 0.46
C PRO A 107 16.10 -7.05 -0.01
N ALA A 108 15.43 -7.79 0.86
CA ALA A 108 14.15 -8.43 0.54
C ALA A 108 13.01 -7.42 0.33
N GLN A 109 13.01 -6.29 1.08
CA GLN A 109 12.07 -5.20 0.81
C GLN A 109 12.31 -4.58 -0.56
N HIS A 110 13.56 -4.28 -0.91
CA HIS A 110 13.92 -3.72 -2.21
C HIS A 110 13.55 -4.67 -3.36
N GLU A 111 13.82 -5.97 -3.25
CA GLU A 111 13.42 -6.99 -4.22
C GLU A 111 11.91 -6.97 -4.43
N SER A 112 11.14 -7.04 -3.34
CA SER A 112 9.68 -7.02 -3.37
C SER A 112 9.15 -5.72 -3.94
N PHE A 113 9.69 -4.56 -3.55
CA PHE A 113 9.25 -3.25 -4.03
C PHE A 113 9.47 -3.10 -5.54
N ARG A 114 10.67 -3.45 -6.05
CA ARG A 114 10.97 -3.42 -7.48
C ARG A 114 10.03 -4.34 -8.29
N PHE A 115 9.76 -5.53 -7.79
CA PHE A 115 8.79 -6.44 -8.40
C PHE A 115 7.40 -5.79 -8.52
N HIS A 116 6.91 -5.13 -7.46
CA HIS A 116 5.59 -4.49 -7.47
C HIS A 116 5.54 -3.26 -8.38
N ILE A 117 6.62 -2.50 -8.52
CA ILE A 117 6.73 -1.41 -9.50
C ILE A 117 6.54 -1.96 -10.92
N ASP A 118 7.27 -3.03 -11.27
CA ASP A 118 7.17 -3.64 -12.59
C ASP A 118 5.78 -4.26 -12.84
N LEU A 119 5.20 -4.91 -11.84
CA LEU A 119 3.85 -5.45 -11.92
C LEU A 119 2.80 -4.35 -12.15
N ALA A 120 2.93 -3.20 -11.47
CA ALA A 120 2.06 -2.05 -11.66
C ALA A 120 2.13 -1.50 -13.09
N LYS A 121 3.34 -1.38 -13.64
CA LYS A 121 3.56 -0.96 -15.04
C LYS A 121 2.96 -1.96 -16.04
N GLN A 122 3.23 -3.27 -15.86
CA GLN A 122 2.74 -4.33 -16.75
C GLN A 122 1.21 -4.39 -16.82
N LEU A 123 0.53 -4.13 -15.71
CA LEU A 123 -0.92 -4.23 -15.60
C LEU A 123 -1.64 -2.88 -15.73
N ASP A 124 -0.91 -1.79 -15.96
CA ASP A 124 -1.43 -0.41 -15.97
C ASP A 124 -2.27 -0.10 -14.72
N LYS A 125 -1.73 -0.42 -13.53
CA LYS A 125 -2.39 -0.21 -12.24
C LYS A 125 -1.66 0.83 -11.39
N THR A 126 -2.41 1.46 -10.50
CA THR A 126 -1.85 2.43 -9.54
C THR A 126 -0.91 1.73 -8.57
N LEU A 127 0.28 2.26 -8.35
CA LEU A 127 1.18 1.81 -7.29
C LEU A 127 0.82 2.53 -5.99
N VAL A 128 0.60 1.78 -4.90
CA VAL A 128 0.29 2.33 -3.58
C VAL A 128 1.43 2.03 -2.62
N ILE A 129 2.10 3.08 -2.17
CA ILE A 129 3.39 3.01 -1.49
C ILE A 129 3.24 3.23 0.01
N HIS A 130 3.83 2.33 0.78
CA HIS A 130 4.22 2.48 2.17
C HIS A 130 5.64 3.01 2.24
N ASP A 131 5.84 4.06 3.00
CA ASP A 131 7.16 4.63 3.26
C ASP A 131 7.28 5.01 4.73
N ARG A 132 8.28 4.44 5.42
CA ARG A 132 8.57 4.78 6.80
C ARG A 132 10.06 4.75 7.08
N ASP A 133 10.63 5.92 7.41
CA ASP A 133 12.07 6.13 7.66
C ASP A 133 12.96 5.67 6.48
N SER A 134 12.44 5.76 5.24
CA SER A 134 13.07 5.25 4.01
C SER A 134 12.89 6.17 2.79
N HIS A 135 12.56 7.43 3.03
CA HIS A 135 12.13 8.41 2.02
C HIS A 135 13.05 8.47 0.80
N ASP A 136 14.36 8.71 1.02
CA ASP A 136 15.34 8.84 -0.05
C ASP A 136 15.45 7.56 -0.89
N ASP A 137 15.44 6.40 -0.25
CA ASP A 137 15.54 5.11 -0.94
C ASP A 137 14.27 4.79 -1.73
N VAL A 138 13.07 5.12 -1.21
CA VAL A 138 11.81 4.96 -1.97
C VAL A 138 11.83 5.81 -3.22
N ILE A 139 12.20 7.09 -3.10
CA ILE A 139 12.31 8.01 -4.26
C ILE A 139 13.36 7.49 -5.26
N SER A 140 14.54 7.11 -4.76
CA SER A 140 15.63 6.58 -5.60
C SER A 140 15.20 5.35 -6.39
N VAL A 141 14.54 4.38 -5.73
CA VAL A 141 14.06 3.16 -6.39
C VAL A 141 13.01 3.47 -7.45
N LEU A 142 12.08 4.41 -7.20
CA LEU A 142 11.09 4.83 -8.18
C LEU A 142 11.71 5.48 -9.42
N LEU A 143 12.72 6.32 -9.22
CA LEU A 143 13.42 7.00 -10.32
C LEU A 143 14.27 6.01 -11.11
N ASP A 144 15.02 5.14 -10.45
CA ASP A 144 15.89 4.14 -11.07
C ASP A 144 15.11 3.11 -11.90
N GLN A 145 14.00 2.59 -11.33
CA GLN A 145 13.17 1.55 -11.95
C GLN A 145 12.24 2.14 -13.03
N GLY A 146 12.00 3.46 -12.98
CA GLY A 146 10.93 4.12 -13.70
C GLY A 146 9.58 3.88 -13.05
N ALA A 147 9.02 4.91 -12.43
CA ALA A 147 7.72 4.84 -11.76
C ALA A 147 6.59 4.53 -12.77
N PRO A 148 5.50 3.84 -12.36
CA PRO A 148 4.30 3.74 -13.19
C PRO A 148 3.60 5.10 -13.28
N ASP A 149 2.69 5.26 -14.23
CA ASP A 149 1.97 6.51 -14.50
C ASP A 149 1.19 7.05 -13.29
N ARG A 150 0.76 6.15 -12.40
CA ARG A 150 -0.04 6.51 -11.23
C ARG A 150 0.59 5.96 -9.96
N VAL A 151 1.02 6.87 -9.10
CA VAL A 151 1.63 6.57 -7.79
C VAL A 151 0.87 7.28 -6.68
N ILE A 152 0.64 6.59 -5.58
CA ILE A 152 0.05 7.14 -4.35
C ILE A 152 0.97 6.78 -3.18
N PHE A 153 1.49 7.77 -2.49
CA PHE A 153 2.10 7.59 -1.17
C PHE A 153 0.98 7.50 -0.13
N HIS A 154 0.80 6.32 0.42
CA HIS A 154 -0.25 6.05 1.40
C HIS A 154 0.20 6.49 2.80
N CYS A 155 -0.66 7.23 3.52
CA CYS A 155 -0.32 7.80 4.83
C CYS A 155 1.03 8.53 4.81
N PHE A 156 1.20 9.45 3.87
CA PHE A 156 2.43 10.20 3.66
C PHE A 156 3.09 10.63 4.97
N SER A 157 4.38 10.34 5.11
CA SER A 157 5.17 10.57 6.33
C SER A 157 6.43 11.40 6.10
N GLY A 158 6.64 11.89 4.87
CA GLY A 158 7.74 12.76 4.50
C GLY A 158 7.54 14.21 4.92
N ASP A 159 8.44 15.06 4.47
CA ASP A 159 8.45 16.50 4.68
C ASP A 159 8.03 17.28 3.41
N ALA A 160 8.16 18.62 3.46
CA ALA A 160 7.82 19.50 2.36
C ALA A 160 8.71 19.29 1.13
N ASP A 161 9.97 18.90 1.30
CA ASP A 161 10.89 18.67 0.18
C ASP A 161 10.50 17.40 -0.58
N MET A 162 10.21 16.32 0.13
CA MET A 162 9.68 15.10 -0.46
C MET A 162 8.31 15.33 -1.13
N ALA A 163 7.43 16.11 -0.49
CA ALA A 163 6.13 16.45 -1.08
C ALA A 163 6.27 17.21 -2.40
N ARG A 164 7.26 18.12 -2.51
CA ARG A 164 7.56 18.83 -3.75
C ARG A 164 8.01 17.87 -4.85
N ILE A 165 8.90 16.91 -4.54
CA ILE A 165 9.33 15.86 -5.49
C ILE A 165 8.11 15.07 -5.97
N CYS A 166 7.24 14.65 -5.06
CA CYS A 166 6.01 13.94 -5.42
C CYS A 166 5.13 14.77 -6.36
N ALA A 167 4.95 16.06 -6.07
CA ALA A 167 4.13 16.96 -6.89
C ALA A 167 4.73 17.17 -8.30
N GLU A 168 6.05 17.33 -8.40
CA GLU A 168 6.77 17.49 -9.68
C GLU A 168 6.61 16.27 -10.60
N HIS A 169 6.49 15.07 -10.00
CA HIS A 169 6.24 13.82 -10.71
C HIS A 169 4.75 13.48 -10.89
N GLY A 170 3.83 14.32 -10.39
CA GLY A 170 2.40 14.05 -10.43
C GLY A 170 1.96 12.89 -9.54
N TRP A 171 2.75 12.54 -8.53
CA TRP A 171 2.41 11.51 -7.55
C TRP A 171 1.48 12.05 -6.47
N TYR A 172 0.49 11.26 -6.11
CA TYR A 172 -0.49 11.63 -5.10
C TYR A 172 0.00 11.27 -3.69
N MET A 173 -0.42 12.05 -2.71
CA MET A 173 -0.13 11.82 -1.30
C MET A 173 -1.45 11.77 -0.52
N SER A 174 -1.66 10.73 0.28
CA SER A 174 -2.80 10.69 1.21
C SER A 174 -2.33 11.01 2.62
N PHE A 175 -3.10 11.83 3.34
CA PHE A 175 -2.80 12.22 4.71
C PHE A 175 -3.80 11.57 5.66
N ALA A 176 -3.29 10.89 6.69
CA ALA A 176 -4.09 10.23 7.72
C ALA A 176 -4.29 11.13 8.95
N GLY A 177 -5.05 10.67 9.93
CA GLY A 177 -5.34 11.41 11.16
C GLY A 177 -4.11 11.89 11.95
N VAL A 178 -2.93 11.31 11.71
CA VAL A 178 -1.66 11.74 12.30
C VAL A 178 -1.35 13.23 12.05
N ILE A 179 -1.83 13.81 10.94
CA ILE A 179 -1.64 15.24 10.62
C ILE A 179 -2.23 16.16 11.70
N THR A 180 -3.22 15.68 12.46
CA THR A 180 -3.87 16.44 13.53
C THR A 180 -3.07 16.47 14.83
N PHE A 181 -2.00 15.68 14.95
CA PHE A 181 -1.18 15.64 16.16
C PHE A 181 -0.35 16.92 16.30
N LYS A 182 -0.16 17.36 17.55
CA LYS A 182 0.56 18.63 17.84
C LYS A 182 1.98 18.65 17.27
N ASN A 183 2.68 17.52 17.29
CA ASN A 183 4.04 17.34 16.80
C ASN A 183 4.17 17.10 15.29
N SER A 184 3.05 17.03 14.52
CA SER A 184 3.08 16.80 13.08
C SER A 184 3.22 18.10 12.27
N VAL A 185 4.18 18.95 12.65
CA VAL A 185 4.41 20.24 11.99
C VAL A 185 4.88 20.02 10.57
N ALA A 186 5.91 19.18 10.35
CA ALA A 186 6.45 18.88 9.02
C ALA A 186 5.40 18.32 8.06
N LEU A 187 4.50 17.45 8.52
CA LEU A 187 3.40 16.94 7.71
C LEU A 187 2.40 18.02 7.28
N ARG A 188 2.13 19.00 8.16
CA ARG A 188 1.27 20.13 7.80
C ARG A 188 1.95 21.07 6.80
N GLU A 189 3.26 21.27 6.92
CA GLU A 189 4.05 22.03 5.93
C GLU A 189 4.08 21.31 4.57
N ALA A 190 4.17 19.99 4.56
CA ALA A 190 4.10 19.19 3.33
C ALA A 190 2.74 19.26 2.62
N LEU A 191 1.65 19.56 3.36
CA LEU A 191 0.30 19.69 2.81
C LEU A 191 0.02 21.06 2.18
N MET A 192 0.77 22.10 2.59
CA MET A 192 0.58 23.49 2.16
C MET A 192 1.27 23.79 0.83
#